data_6a567ad988756ef925064ce5fe1b3deb
#
_entry.id   6a567ad988756ef925064ce5fe1b3deb
#
_cell.length_a   1.000
_cell.length_b   1.000
_cell.length_c   1.000
_cell.angle_alpha   90.00
_cell.angle_beta   90.00
_cell.angle_gamma   90.00
#
_symmetry.space_group_name_H-M   'P 1'
#
loop_
_entity.id
_entity.type
_entity.pdbx_description
1 polymer ?
#
loop_
_entity_poly.entity_id
_entity_poly.type
_entity_poly.pdbx_seq_one_letter_code
_entity_poly.pdbx_strand_id
1 'polypeptide(L)'
;IFESNHYSKSSKHFGCRLVLKKDMLYASLGDRGKRDTAQNINDDSGSIIEIDLNNSNSYKIYSLGHRNPQGLTINPFNNQIWSHEHGPRGGDEINIIKKDKNYGWPIITSGEEYFGGKIGEGSYSPEYESPLWTWIPSIAPSGMAFYDRNMFENFKGHLLIGSLKFKSLYLVKIKDNLPISEEIIFQNKIGRIRDVEVGMDGSIYLLTDEKNGGLFRLYKKELK
;
A
#
# COMPACT_ATOMS: atom_id res chain seq x y z
N ILE A 1 1.07 17.22 15.96
CA ILE A 1 -0.01 16.26 15.76
C ILE A 1 0.43 14.87 16.22
N PHE A 2 1.50 14.34 15.66
CA PHE A 2 2.06 13.04 16.01
C PHE A 2 3.57 13.04 15.78
N GLU A 3 4.31 12.46 16.70
CA GLU A 3 5.73 12.17 16.56
C GLU A 3 5.95 10.69 16.93
N SER A 4 6.57 9.94 16.01
CA SER A 4 6.85 8.52 16.21
C SER A 4 7.84 8.31 17.34
N ASN A 5 7.63 7.29 18.15
CA ASN A 5 8.56 6.88 19.20
C ASN A 5 9.83 6.21 18.66
N HIS A 6 9.87 5.93 17.35
CA HIS A 6 11.01 5.32 16.69
C HIS A 6 11.91 6.36 16.01
N TYR A 7 13.15 6.43 16.43
CA TYR A 7 14.19 7.21 15.76
C TYR A 7 15.11 6.32 14.93
N SER A 8 15.22 6.60 13.62
CA SER A 8 16.10 5.85 12.72
C SER A 8 16.81 6.78 11.73
N LYS A 9 18.12 6.58 11.54
CA LYS A 9 18.92 7.21 10.47
C LYS A 9 18.82 6.48 9.15
N SER A 10 18.05 5.39 9.06
CA SER A 10 17.89 4.60 7.84
C SER A 10 17.23 5.42 6.73
N SER A 11 17.73 5.25 5.51
CA SER A 11 17.14 5.81 4.28
C SER A 11 16.17 4.85 3.59
N LYS A 12 15.72 3.80 4.30
CA LYS A 12 14.85 2.75 3.75
C LYS A 12 13.53 2.66 4.47
N HIS A 13 12.53 2.12 3.79
CA HIS A 13 11.25 1.67 4.32
C HIS A 13 10.56 2.72 5.19
N PHE A 14 10.21 3.85 4.61
CA PHE A 14 9.54 4.94 5.32
C PHE A 14 8.05 4.65 5.57
N GLY A 15 7.38 3.90 4.69
CA GLY A 15 5.93 3.86 4.66
C GLY A 15 5.36 5.21 4.21
N CYS A 16 4.81 5.97 5.14
CA CYS A 16 4.36 7.37 5.02
C CYS A 16 3.10 7.59 4.16
N ARG A 17 2.17 6.64 4.13
CA ARG A 17 0.84 6.88 3.57
C ARG A 17 -0.14 7.25 4.67
N LEU A 18 -1.03 8.18 4.34
CA LEU A 18 -2.05 8.69 5.25
C LEU A 18 -3.43 8.45 4.64
N VAL A 19 -4.37 8.04 5.48
CA VAL A 19 -5.78 7.98 5.10
C VAL A 19 -6.66 8.43 6.26
N LEU A 20 -7.65 9.26 5.95
CA LEU A 20 -8.60 9.78 6.91
C LEU A 20 -9.91 8.98 6.85
N LYS A 21 -10.35 8.48 8.00
CA LYS A 21 -11.64 7.81 8.14
C LYS A 21 -12.40 8.41 9.32
N LYS A 22 -13.39 9.25 9.00
CA LYS A 22 -14.04 10.11 10.00
C LYS A 22 -13.01 10.98 10.73
N ASP A 23 -12.96 10.89 12.05
CA ASP A 23 -12.04 11.65 12.90
C ASP A 23 -10.73 10.90 13.20
N MET A 24 -10.53 9.75 12.57
CA MET A 24 -9.33 8.92 12.75
C MET A 24 -8.41 9.03 11.56
N LEU A 25 -7.17 9.41 11.78
CA LEU A 25 -6.10 9.42 10.79
C LEU A 25 -5.29 8.13 10.94
N TYR A 26 -5.18 7.37 9.86
CA TYR A 26 -4.32 6.20 9.78
C TYR A 26 -3.05 6.55 9.02
N ALA A 27 -1.91 6.14 9.57
CA ALA A 27 -0.61 6.37 8.95
C ALA A 27 0.20 5.07 8.91
N SER A 28 0.78 4.77 7.75
CA SER A 28 1.65 3.62 7.59
C SER A 28 3.10 3.95 7.88
N LEU A 29 3.78 3.11 8.66
CA LEU A 29 5.18 3.23 9.02
C LEU A 29 5.92 1.96 8.61
N GLY A 30 7.05 2.12 7.92
CA GLY A 30 7.89 0.99 7.54
C GLY A 30 8.85 0.58 8.66
N ASP A 31 9.45 -0.60 8.54
CA ASP A 31 10.38 -1.19 9.52
C ASP A 31 11.73 -0.46 9.58
N ARG A 32 11.94 0.57 8.76
CA ARG A 32 13.17 1.36 8.66
C ARG A 32 14.43 0.52 8.44
N GLY A 33 14.28 -0.70 7.90
CA GLY A 33 15.35 -1.66 7.68
C GLY A 33 15.77 -2.45 8.91
N LYS A 34 15.03 -2.32 10.02
CA LYS A 34 15.17 -3.13 11.23
C LYS A 34 13.99 -4.07 11.35
N ARG A 35 14.07 -5.22 10.72
CA ARG A 35 12.97 -6.18 10.55
C ARG A 35 12.23 -6.51 11.85
N ASP A 36 12.98 -6.75 12.92
CA ASP A 36 12.42 -7.23 14.20
C ASP A 36 11.53 -6.18 14.90
N THR A 37 11.71 -4.89 14.57
CA THR A 37 10.86 -3.83 15.13
C THR A 37 9.40 -3.99 14.71
N ALA A 38 9.15 -4.57 13.55
CA ALA A 38 7.79 -4.82 13.05
C ALA A 38 6.97 -5.81 13.91
N GLN A 39 7.63 -6.55 14.81
CA GLN A 39 6.99 -7.45 15.78
C GLN A 39 6.94 -6.87 17.21
N ASN A 40 7.44 -5.64 17.39
CA ASN A 40 7.48 -5.01 18.71
C ASN A 40 6.32 -4.03 18.87
N ILE A 41 5.33 -4.39 19.69
CA ILE A 41 4.15 -3.53 19.98
C ILE A 41 4.50 -2.18 20.65
N ASN A 42 5.72 -2.03 21.15
CA ASN A 42 6.20 -0.79 21.76
C ASN A 42 7.04 0.07 20.80
N ASP A 43 7.14 -0.30 19.52
CA ASP A 43 7.86 0.43 18.48
C ASP A 43 6.91 0.70 17.32
N ASP A 44 6.77 1.94 16.88
CA ASP A 44 5.85 2.33 15.81
C ASP A 44 6.30 1.82 14.44
N SER A 45 7.56 1.38 14.29
CA SER A 45 8.09 0.90 13.01
C SER A 45 7.46 -0.40 12.56
N GLY A 46 7.20 -0.53 11.26
CA GLY A 46 6.56 -1.72 10.71
C GLY A 46 5.12 -1.88 11.15
N SER A 47 4.41 -0.76 11.31
CA SER A 47 3.02 -0.73 11.77
C SER A 47 2.14 0.20 10.92
N ILE A 48 0.83 0.07 11.11
CA ILE A 48 -0.14 1.10 10.77
C ILE A 48 -0.66 1.64 12.10
N ILE A 49 -0.56 2.95 12.29
CA ILE A 49 -1.04 3.64 13.49
C ILE A 49 -2.38 4.31 13.24
N GLU A 50 -3.17 4.41 14.30
CA GLU A 50 -4.43 5.16 14.34
C GLU A 50 -4.28 6.35 15.28
N ILE A 51 -4.56 7.54 14.79
CA ILE A 51 -4.45 8.81 15.51
C ILE A 51 -5.85 9.42 15.60
N ASP A 52 -6.29 9.74 16.82
CA ASP A 52 -7.56 10.45 17.05
C ASP A 52 -7.35 11.95 16.85
N LEU A 53 -7.99 12.53 15.83
CA LEU A 53 -7.85 13.96 15.52
C LEU A 53 -8.58 14.86 16.53
N ASN A 54 -9.53 14.34 17.29
CA ASN A 54 -10.18 15.07 18.39
C ASN A 54 -9.34 15.07 19.67
N ASN A 55 -8.39 14.12 19.77
CA ASN A 55 -7.43 14.01 20.86
C ASN A 55 -6.02 13.71 20.30
N SER A 56 -5.39 14.75 19.78
CA SER A 56 -4.12 14.66 19.04
C SER A 56 -2.94 14.06 19.80
N ASN A 57 -3.06 13.89 21.11
CA ASN A 57 -2.07 13.19 21.95
C ASN A 57 -2.38 11.68 22.08
N SER A 58 -3.47 11.21 21.49
CA SER A 58 -3.89 9.82 21.55
C SER A 58 -3.65 9.13 20.22
N TYR A 59 -2.68 8.23 20.16
CA TYR A 59 -2.48 7.32 19.06
C TYR A 59 -2.23 5.90 19.56
N LYS A 60 -2.39 4.93 18.69
CA LYS A 60 -2.08 3.54 18.97
C LYS A 60 -1.66 2.80 17.71
N ILE A 61 -0.93 1.73 17.87
CA ILE A 61 -0.69 0.77 16.81
C ILE A 61 -2.03 0.09 16.47
N TYR A 62 -2.47 0.25 15.23
CA TYR A 62 -3.69 -0.35 14.72
C TYR A 62 -3.45 -1.76 14.18
N SER A 63 -2.30 -1.96 13.51
CA SER A 63 -1.79 -3.26 13.08
C SER A 63 -0.27 -3.26 13.04
N LEU A 64 0.36 -4.41 13.13
CA LEU A 64 1.81 -4.58 13.14
C LEU A 64 2.24 -5.71 12.18
N GLY A 65 3.54 -5.94 12.06
CA GLY A 65 4.07 -6.96 11.17
C GLY A 65 4.15 -6.52 9.71
N HIS A 66 4.37 -5.23 9.47
CA HIS A 66 4.54 -4.63 8.15
C HIS A 66 6.00 -4.35 7.83
N ARG A 67 6.39 -4.54 6.57
CA ARG A 67 7.74 -4.22 6.11
C ARG A 67 7.87 -2.78 5.63
N ASN A 68 7.14 -2.43 4.59
CA ASN A 68 7.21 -1.12 3.95
C ASN A 68 5.90 -0.81 3.22
N PRO A 69 4.83 -0.50 3.95
CA PRO A 69 3.53 -0.20 3.36
C PRO A 69 3.57 1.15 2.65
N GLN A 70 3.53 1.11 1.32
CA GLN A 70 3.65 2.26 0.41
C GLN A 70 2.30 2.72 -0.14
N GLY A 71 1.24 1.94 0.04
CA GLY A 71 -0.12 2.29 -0.29
C GLY A 71 -1.06 2.11 0.88
N LEU A 72 -1.99 3.03 1.05
CA LEU A 72 -3.06 2.99 2.04
C LEU A 72 -4.26 3.71 1.47
N THR A 73 -5.42 3.06 1.46
CA THR A 73 -6.66 3.63 0.96
C THR A 73 -7.87 3.05 1.68
N ILE A 74 -9.01 3.73 1.59
CA ILE A 74 -10.30 3.22 2.07
C ILE A 74 -11.09 2.72 0.87
N ASN A 75 -11.61 1.52 0.97
CA ASN A 75 -12.59 1.02 0.01
C ASN A 75 -13.90 1.81 0.21
N PRO A 76 -14.35 2.61 -0.77
CA PRO A 76 -15.51 3.49 -0.63
C PRO A 76 -16.83 2.73 -0.55
N PHE A 77 -16.84 1.43 -0.89
CA PHE A 77 -18.06 0.61 -0.91
C PHE A 77 -18.35 -0.08 0.42
N ASN A 78 -17.33 -0.27 1.28
CA ASN A 78 -17.50 -0.98 2.56
C ASN A 78 -16.69 -0.40 3.73
N ASN A 79 -15.99 0.72 3.51
CA ASN A 79 -15.18 1.41 4.50
C ASN A 79 -14.03 0.58 5.11
N GLN A 80 -13.56 -0.47 4.44
CA GLN A 80 -12.37 -1.21 4.85
C GLN A 80 -11.10 -0.45 4.45
N ILE A 81 -10.09 -0.52 5.30
CA ILE A 81 -8.77 0.01 5.03
C ILE A 81 -7.98 -1.05 4.25
N TRP A 82 -7.45 -0.68 3.10
CA TRP A 82 -6.60 -1.51 2.27
C TRP A 82 -5.20 -0.93 2.22
N SER A 83 -4.21 -1.79 2.24
CA SER A 83 -2.81 -1.45 2.09
C SER A 83 -2.14 -2.36 1.09
N HIS A 84 -1.10 -1.86 0.44
CA HIS A 84 -0.10 -2.71 -0.17
C HIS A 84 1.28 -2.34 0.37
N GLU A 85 2.18 -3.29 0.34
CA GLU A 85 3.53 -3.09 0.80
C GLU A 85 4.58 -3.77 -0.07
N HIS A 86 5.81 -3.24 0.02
CA HIS A 86 6.96 -3.85 -0.64
C HIS A 86 7.48 -5.02 0.18
N GLY A 87 7.52 -6.19 -0.44
CA GLY A 87 8.29 -7.31 0.02
C GLY A 87 9.82 -7.13 -0.17
N PRO A 88 10.62 -8.12 0.18
CA PRO A 88 12.04 -8.14 -0.15
C PRO A 88 12.27 -8.48 -1.64
N ARG A 89 12.95 -9.53 -1.99
CA ARG A 89 13.03 -10.02 -3.38
C ARG A 89 11.79 -10.86 -3.69
N GLY A 90 10.79 -10.28 -4.33
CA GLY A 90 9.43 -10.82 -4.45
C GLY A 90 8.59 -10.51 -3.22
N GLY A 91 7.31 -10.94 -3.22
CA GLY A 91 6.44 -10.83 -2.06
C GLY A 91 5.92 -9.43 -1.77
N ASP A 92 5.81 -8.54 -2.77
CA ASP A 92 4.95 -7.37 -2.63
C ASP A 92 3.51 -7.85 -2.49
N GLU A 93 2.69 -7.20 -1.64
CA GLU A 93 1.40 -7.76 -1.29
C GLU A 93 0.30 -6.72 -1.09
N ILE A 94 -0.95 -7.16 -1.19
CA ILE A 94 -2.15 -6.39 -0.85
C ILE A 94 -2.80 -7.02 0.39
N ASN A 95 -3.18 -6.17 1.34
CA ASN A 95 -3.83 -6.55 2.58
C ASN A 95 -5.09 -5.72 2.86
N ILE A 96 -6.12 -6.32 3.45
CA ILE A 96 -7.16 -5.59 4.19
C ILE A 96 -6.66 -5.44 5.62
N ILE A 97 -6.57 -4.19 6.08
CA ILE A 97 -6.02 -3.88 7.39
C ILE A 97 -7.10 -3.97 8.46
N LYS A 98 -6.87 -4.82 9.44
CA LYS A 98 -7.75 -5.10 10.56
C LYS A 98 -7.10 -4.68 11.87
N LYS A 99 -7.90 -4.16 12.78
CA LYS A 99 -7.45 -3.74 14.10
C LYS A 99 -6.88 -4.90 14.91
N ASP A 100 -5.79 -4.63 15.62
CA ASP A 100 -5.11 -5.55 16.53
C ASP A 100 -4.59 -6.83 15.85
N LYS A 101 -4.34 -6.75 14.51
CA LYS A 101 -3.81 -7.86 13.73
C LYS A 101 -2.35 -7.70 13.38
N ASN A 102 -1.68 -8.86 13.22
CA ASN A 102 -0.28 -8.98 12.84
C ASN A 102 -0.16 -9.59 11.44
N TYR A 103 0.59 -8.93 10.56
CA TYR A 103 0.78 -9.30 9.14
C TYR A 103 2.08 -10.10 8.91
N GLY A 104 2.78 -10.45 9.99
CA GLY A 104 3.79 -11.50 10.03
C GLY A 104 5.20 -11.11 9.64
N TRP A 105 5.46 -9.96 9.01
CA TRP A 105 6.84 -9.57 8.71
C TRP A 105 7.68 -9.41 9.98
N PRO A 106 8.92 -9.91 10.07
CA PRO A 106 9.68 -10.70 9.08
C PRO A 106 9.55 -12.24 9.25
N ILE A 107 8.66 -12.71 10.11
CA ILE A 107 8.50 -14.14 10.43
C ILE A 107 7.88 -14.87 9.23
N ILE A 108 6.88 -14.25 8.60
CA ILE A 108 6.20 -14.77 7.42
C ILE A 108 6.39 -13.79 6.26
N THR A 109 6.80 -14.30 5.10
CA THR A 109 6.89 -13.55 3.84
C THR A 109 6.97 -14.50 2.65
N SER A 110 6.42 -14.09 1.52
CA SER A 110 6.59 -14.78 0.22
C SER A 110 7.86 -14.38 -0.53
N GLY A 111 8.64 -13.43 0.02
CA GLY A 111 9.87 -12.97 -0.59
C GLY A 111 11.12 -13.64 -0.04
N GLU A 112 12.25 -13.41 -0.71
CA GLU A 112 13.56 -13.97 -0.39
C GLU A 112 14.56 -12.87 -0.07
N GLU A 113 15.72 -13.24 0.50
CA GLU A 113 16.87 -12.33 0.61
C GLU A 113 17.35 -11.89 -0.78
N TYR A 114 17.86 -10.65 -0.89
CA TYR A 114 18.34 -10.11 -2.18
C TYR A 114 19.48 -10.91 -2.81
N PHE A 115 20.28 -11.55 -1.97
CA PHE A 115 21.38 -12.42 -2.40
C PHE A 115 21.01 -13.90 -2.38
N GLY A 116 19.72 -14.20 -2.27
CA GLY A 116 19.19 -15.56 -2.13
C GLY A 116 19.12 -16.01 -0.69
N GLY A 117 18.22 -16.95 -0.42
CA GLY A 117 17.96 -17.50 0.92
C GLY A 117 16.59 -17.12 1.45
N LYS A 118 16.11 -17.96 2.34
CA LYS A 118 14.79 -17.85 2.98
C LYS A 118 14.82 -16.75 4.03
N ILE A 119 13.73 -15.99 4.14
CA ILE A 119 13.46 -15.10 5.26
C ILE A 119 12.37 -15.73 6.11
N GLY A 120 12.57 -15.71 7.44
CA GLY A 120 11.58 -16.21 8.38
C GLY A 120 11.23 -17.69 8.19
N GLU A 121 9.99 -18.05 8.50
CA GLU A 121 9.54 -19.45 8.55
C GLU A 121 8.85 -19.90 7.26
N GLY A 122 8.36 -18.98 6.43
CA GLY A 122 7.68 -19.25 5.16
C GLY A 122 6.70 -18.18 4.76
N SER A 123 5.78 -18.54 3.86
CA SER A 123 4.78 -17.61 3.32
C SER A 123 3.42 -17.66 4.01
N TYR A 124 3.23 -18.57 4.95
CA TYR A 124 1.96 -18.77 5.65
C TYR A 124 2.15 -19.28 7.07
N SER A 125 1.37 -18.75 8.00
CA SER A 125 1.10 -19.31 9.33
C SER A 125 -0.29 -18.87 9.78
N PRO A 126 -1.07 -19.70 10.48
CA PRO A 126 -2.40 -19.34 10.96
C PRO A 126 -2.39 -18.26 12.05
N GLU A 127 -1.24 -17.94 12.62
CA GLU A 127 -1.08 -16.90 13.65
C GLU A 127 -1.06 -15.48 13.06
N TYR A 128 -0.85 -15.36 11.74
CA TYR A 128 -0.72 -14.08 11.04
C TYR A 128 -1.80 -13.91 9.98
N GLU A 129 -2.15 -12.65 9.69
CA GLU A 129 -3.05 -12.33 8.58
C GLU A 129 -2.34 -12.61 7.25
N SER A 130 -2.97 -13.39 6.39
CA SER A 130 -2.44 -13.69 5.06
C SER A 130 -2.77 -12.57 4.08
N PRO A 131 -1.85 -12.26 3.14
CA PRO A 131 -2.14 -11.30 2.08
C PRO A 131 -3.25 -11.80 1.16
N LEU A 132 -4.04 -10.87 0.62
CA LEU A 132 -5.08 -11.15 -0.37
C LEU A 132 -4.50 -11.36 -1.77
N TRP A 133 -3.35 -10.76 -2.04
CA TRP A 133 -2.64 -10.80 -3.31
C TRP A 133 -1.14 -10.68 -3.08
N THR A 134 -0.36 -11.38 -3.87
CA THR A 134 1.11 -11.34 -3.78
C THR A 134 1.71 -11.28 -5.18
N TRP A 135 2.70 -10.39 -5.36
CA TRP A 135 3.47 -10.28 -6.60
C TRP A 135 4.84 -10.96 -6.49
N ILE A 136 5.07 -11.92 -7.37
CA ILE A 136 6.37 -12.55 -7.59
C ILE A 136 6.57 -12.64 -9.12
N PRO A 137 7.48 -11.80 -9.66
CA PRO A 137 8.40 -10.87 -9.01
C PRO A 137 7.72 -9.61 -8.47
N SER A 138 8.35 -8.93 -7.50
CA SER A 138 7.92 -7.63 -6.99
C SER A 138 7.70 -6.62 -8.11
N ILE A 139 6.63 -5.83 -8.03
CA ILE A 139 6.31 -4.73 -8.94
C ILE A 139 6.72 -3.37 -8.40
N ALA A 140 7.12 -3.29 -7.12
CA ALA A 140 7.29 -2.08 -6.34
C ALA A 140 6.04 -1.18 -6.39
N PRO A 141 4.91 -1.62 -5.79
CA PRO A 141 3.66 -0.88 -5.79
C PRO A 141 3.82 0.44 -5.03
N SER A 142 3.10 1.49 -5.42
CA SER A 142 3.31 2.84 -4.90
C SER A 142 1.99 3.51 -4.47
N GLY A 143 1.40 4.42 -5.27
CA GLY A 143 0.08 4.94 -4.99
C GLY A 143 -1.01 3.91 -5.26
N MET A 144 -2.13 3.99 -4.51
CA MET A 144 -3.28 3.14 -4.71
C MET A 144 -4.58 3.90 -4.47
N ALA A 145 -5.59 3.66 -5.30
CA ALA A 145 -6.91 4.22 -5.16
C ALA A 145 -7.99 3.26 -5.66
N PHE A 146 -9.10 3.14 -4.94
CA PHE A 146 -10.30 2.53 -5.50
C PHE A 146 -10.94 3.46 -6.52
N TYR A 147 -11.37 2.92 -7.65
CA TYR A 147 -12.12 3.68 -8.63
C TYR A 147 -13.62 3.60 -8.32
N ASP A 148 -14.22 4.73 -7.91
CA ASP A 148 -15.63 4.82 -7.51
C ASP A 148 -16.46 5.73 -8.44
N ARG A 149 -15.89 6.17 -9.57
CA ARG A 149 -16.50 7.10 -10.51
C ARG A 149 -17.06 6.39 -11.75
N ASN A 150 -17.67 7.18 -12.66
CA ASN A 150 -18.36 6.64 -13.85
C ASN A 150 -17.62 6.92 -15.17
N MET A 151 -16.53 7.71 -15.18
CA MET A 151 -15.83 8.02 -16.44
C MET A 151 -15.26 6.75 -17.10
N PHE A 152 -14.74 5.81 -16.29
CA PHE A 152 -14.26 4.50 -16.74
C PHE A 152 -15.11 3.41 -16.07
N GLU A 153 -16.25 3.08 -16.65
CA GLU A 153 -17.22 2.14 -16.06
C GLU A 153 -16.61 0.79 -15.71
N ASN A 154 -15.72 0.27 -16.56
CA ASN A 154 -15.03 -1.02 -16.35
C ASN A 154 -14.01 -0.99 -15.20
N PHE A 155 -13.70 0.20 -14.64
CA PHE A 155 -12.78 0.34 -13.49
C PHE A 155 -13.54 0.44 -12.16
N LYS A 156 -14.83 0.69 -12.22
CA LYS A 156 -15.65 0.93 -11.02
C LYS A 156 -15.65 -0.29 -10.10
N GLY A 157 -15.34 -0.05 -8.83
CA GLY A 157 -15.22 -1.09 -7.80
C GLY A 157 -13.87 -1.79 -7.77
N HIS A 158 -12.95 -1.42 -8.65
CA HIS A 158 -11.63 -2.03 -8.76
C HIS A 158 -10.53 -1.10 -8.22
N LEU A 159 -9.36 -1.65 -7.98
CA LEU A 159 -8.23 -0.97 -7.35
C LEU A 159 -7.18 -0.61 -8.39
N LEU A 160 -6.83 0.67 -8.47
CA LEU A 160 -5.74 1.19 -9.28
C LEU A 160 -4.45 1.20 -8.44
N ILE A 161 -3.35 0.71 -9.02
CA ILE A 161 -2.04 0.66 -8.35
C ILE A 161 -0.94 1.10 -9.31
N GLY A 162 -0.14 2.07 -8.87
CA GLY A 162 1.07 2.47 -9.58
C GLY A 162 2.23 1.51 -9.33
N SER A 163 3.08 1.31 -10.32
CA SER A 163 4.32 0.53 -10.20
C SER A 163 5.55 1.38 -10.51
N LEU A 164 6.49 1.38 -9.58
CA LEU A 164 7.79 2.03 -9.77
C LEU A 164 8.71 1.20 -10.65
N LYS A 165 8.72 -0.12 -10.46
CA LYS A 165 9.64 -1.03 -11.16
C LYS A 165 9.29 -1.17 -12.63
N PHE A 166 8.03 -1.42 -12.94
CA PHE A 166 7.57 -1.65 -14.31
C PHE A 166 7.01 -0.40 -14.99
N LYS A 167 7.00 0.76 -14.29
CA LYS A 167 6.49 2.03 -14.84
C LYS A 167 5.08 1.89 -15.41
N SER A 168 4.22 1.22 -14.64
CA SER A 168 2.90 0.75 -15.09
C SER A 168 1.80 1.25 -14.17
N LEU A 169 0.60 1.39 -14.73
CA LEU A 169 -0.65 1.47 -13.98
C LEU A 169 -1.35 0.12 -14.07
N TYR A 170 -1.60 -0.48 -12.92
CA TYR A 170 -2.34 -1.73 -12.76
C TYR A 170 -3.79 -1.45 -12.38
N LEU A 171 -4.72 -2.23 -12.93
CA LEU A 171 -6.08 -2.38 -12.44
C LEU A 171 -6.21 -3.77 -11.81
N VAL A 172 -6.30 -3.83 -10.50
CA VAL A 172 -6.56 -5.07 -9.77
C VAL A 172 -8.07 -5.23 -9.65
N LYS A 173 -8.61 -6.27 -10.29
CA LYS A 173 -10.04 -6.55 -10.29
C LYS A 173 -10.46 -7.16 -8.97
N ILE A 174 -11.46 -6.55 -8.35
CA ILE A 174 -12.00 -6.96 -7.06
C ILE A 174 -13.38 -7.57 -7.26
N LYS A 175 -13.60 -8.73 -6.65
CA LYS A 175 -14.91 -9.38 -6.54
C LYS A 175 -15.06 -9.94 -5.13
N ASP A 176 -16.20 -9.69 -4.48
CA ASP A 176 -16.49 -10.16 -3.12
C ASP A 176 -15.37 -9.81 -2.11
N ASN A 177 -14.82 -8.59 -2.22
CA ASN A 177 -13.67 -8.09 -1.46
C ASN A 177 -12.35 -8.85 -1.65
N LEU A 178 -12.21 -9.63 -2.69
CA LEU A 178 -10.99 -10.35 -3.01
C LEU A 178 -10.43 -9.91 -4.37
N PRO A 179 -9.12 -9.69 -4.49
CA PRO A 179 -8.47 -9.59 -5.78
C PRO A 179 -8.62 -10.92 -6.54
N ILE A 180 -9.09 -10.85 -7.80
CA ILE A 180 -9.30 -12.03 -8.63
C ILE A 180 -8.42 -12.08 -9.87
N SER A 181 -7.96 -10.92 -10.33
CA SER A 181 -7.06 -10.79 -11.48
C SER A 181 -6.47 -9.38 -11.53
N GLU A 182 -5.47 -9.20 -12.37
CA GLU A 182 -4.92 -7.87 -12.66
C GLU A 182 -4.80 -7.63 -14.16
N GLU A 183 -4.81 -6.35 -14.54
CA GLU A 183 -4.66 -5.87 -15.90
C GLU A 183 -3.70 -4.69 -15.90
N ILE A 184 -2.78 -4.63 -16.85
CA ILE A 184 -1.92 -3.48 -17.07
C ILE A 184 -2.63 -2.51 -18.00
N ILE A 185 -3.07 -1.36 -17.47
CA ILE A 185 -3.74 -0.32 -18.27
C ILE A 185 -2.74 0.30 -19.26
N PHE A 186 -1.53 0.60 -18.81
CA PHE A 186 -0.41 0.97 -19.66
C PHE A 186 0.92 0.75 -18.94
N GLN A 187 2.00 0.66 -19.73
CA GLN A 187 3.36 0.46 -19.28
C GLN A 187 4.33 1.36 -20.06
N ASN A 188 5.37 1.88 -19.38
CA ASN A 188 6.45 2.68 -19.95
C ASN A 188 6.00 3.94 -20.75
N LYS A 189 4.83 4.52 -20.40
CA LYS A 189 4.31 5.70 -21.11
C LYS A 189 4.70 7.03 -20.46
N ILE A 190 4.75 7.07 -19.12
CA ILE A 190 4.95 8.32 -18.36
C ILE A 190 6.09 8.25 -17.34
N GLY A 191 6.75 7.10 -17.18
CA GLY A 191 7.81 6.87 -16.20
C GLY A 191 7.33 6.11 -14.97
N ARG A 192 8.11 6.17 -13.88
CA ARG A 192 7.84 5.50 -12.59
C ARG A 192 6.65 6.16 -11.93
N ILE A 193 5.55 5.44 -11.79
CA ILE A 193 4.34 5.99 -11.14
C ILE A 193 4.56 5.96 -9.62
N ARG A 194 4.48 7.12 -8.97
CA ARG A 194 4.65 7.27 -7.52
C ARG A 194 3.31 7.34 -6.80
N ASP A 195 2.32 8.02 -7.40
CA ASP A 195 1.02 8.19 -6.78
C ASP A 195 -0.11 8.09 -7.78
N VAL A 196 -1.27 7.63 -7.28
CA VAL A 196 -2.49 7.42 -8.05
C VAL A 196 -3.67 7.97 -7.25
N GLU A 197 -4.41 8.91 -7.86
CA GLU A 197 -5.59 9.50 -7.24
C GLU A 197 -6.76 9.55 -8.24
N VAL A 198 -7.97 9.43 -7.74
CA VAL A 198 -9.20 9.54 -8.53
C VAL A 198 -9.87 10.88 -8.28
N GLY A 199 -9.95 11.71 -9.31
CA GLY A 199 -10.59 13.01 -9.24
C GLY A 199 -12.13 12.94 -9.12
N MET A 200 -12.72 14.01 -8.66
CA MET A 200 -14.18 14.12 -8.52
C MET A 200 -14.89 13.99 -9.87
N ASP A 201 -14.26 14.38 -10.95
CA ASP A 201 -14.73 14.27 -12.34
C ASP A 201 -14.56 12.85 -12.93
N GLY A 202 -13.95 11.93 -12.18
CA GLY A 202 -13.66 10.57 -12.62
C GLY A 202 -12.35 10.41 -13.40
N SER A 203 -11.60 11.49 -13.62
CA SER A 203 -10.24 11.40 -14.15
C SER A 203 -9.30 10.71 -13.15
N ILE A 204 -8.26 10.06 -13.65
CA ILE A 204 -7.22 9.47 -12.84
C ILE A 204 -5.97 10.34 -12.92
N TYR A 205 -5.47 10.78 -11.78
CA TYR A 205 -4.27 11.60 -11.67
C TYR A 205 -3.09 10.73 -11.23
N LEU A 206 -1.94 10.92 -11.88
CA LEU A 206 -0.75 10.11 -11.71
C LEU A 206 0.46 11.03 -11.50
N LEU A 207 1.16 10.85 -10.39
CA LEU A 207 2.45 11.49 -10.16
C LEU A 207 3.58 10.52 -10.51
N THR A 208 4.67 11.04 -11.08
CA THR A 208 5.84 10.23 -11.41
C THR A 208 7.03 10.56 -10.51
N ASP A 209 7.84 9.52 -10.23
CA ASP A 209 9.07 9.55 -9.45
C ASP A 209 10.29 9.56 -10.40
N GLU A 210 10.46 10.68 -11.08
CA GLU A 210 11.54 10.91 -12.03
C GLU A 210 12.24 12.23 -11.70
N LYS A 211 13.49 12.42 -12.15
CA LYS A 211 14.22 13.69 -11.95
C LYS A 211 13.44 14.90 -12.48
N ASN A 212 12.80 14.71 -13.62
CA ASN A 212 11.87 15.67 -14.23
C ASN A 212 10.47 15.05 -14.22
N GLY A 213 9.96 14.75 -13.01
CA GLY A 213 8.65 14.16 -12.82
C GLY A 213 7.52 15.08 -13.26
N GLY A 214 6.33 14.50 -13.44
CA GLY A 214 5.14 15.18 -13.89
C GLY A 214 3.87 14.71 -13.20
N LEU A 215 2.85 15.57 -13.28
CA LEU A 215 1.47 15.22 -12.97
C LEU A 215 0.75 14.95 -14.29
N PHE A 216 0.23 13.74 -14.41
CA PHE A 216 -0.51 13.29 -15.60
C PHE A 216 -1.97 13.08 -15.24
N ARG A 217 -2.84 13.36 -16.20
CA ARG A 217 -4.28 13.12 -16.09
C ARG A 217 -4.72 12.15 -17.17
N LEU A 218 -5.29 11.03 -16.76
CA LEU A 218 -5.97 10.10 -17.64
C LEU A 218 -7.46 10.42 -17.63
N TYR A 219 -8.02 10.70 -18.80
CA TYR A 219 -9.44 11.04 -18.96
C TYR A 219 -10.00 10.46 -20.27
N LYS A 220 -11.31 10.28 -20.33
CA LYS A 220 -12.00 9.84 -21.54
C LYS A 220 -12.23 11.08 -22.44
N LYS A 221 -11.63 11.07 -23.62
CA LYS A 221 -11.87 12.13 -24.61
C LYS A 221 -13.28 11.96 -25.17
N GLU A 222 -14.10 13.00 -25.10
CA GLU A 222 -15.35 13.02 -25.82
C GLU A 222 -15.03 13.03 -27.33
N LEU A 223 -15.54 12.03 -28.04
CA LEU A 223 -15.52 12.04 -29.50
C LEU A 223 -16.55 13.08 -29.93
N LYS A 224 -16.08 14.15 -30.53
CA LYS A 224 -16.93 15.16 -31.20
C LYS A 224 -17.55 14.57 -32.43
#